data_fae621d03b5c57399488e1f16958343d
#
_entry.id   fae621d03b5c57399488e1f16958343d
#
_cell.length_a   1.000
_cell.length_b   1.000
_cell.length_c   1.000
_cell.angle_alpha   90.00
_cell.angle_beta   90.00
_cell.angle_gamma   90.00
#
_symmetry.space_group_name_H-M   'P 1'
#
loop_
_entity.id
_entity.type
_entity.pdbx_description
1 polymer ?
#
loop_
_entity_poly.entity_id
_entity_poly.type
_entity_poly.pdbx_seq_one_letter_code
_entity_poly.pdbx_strand_id
1 'polypeptide(L)'
;MNASLLNHLQGVKDYTFSGSVYKDKRLFLNLFYNPKGFCHCPNCRSCKLIKYGKVHRNIRALPVGSTPTILHLTLQRYQCKKCHHVFQSRIPFTNGEASYTKKFQAYILDLLRLGLTISAVARHLRINWHVVKDIHKAHLYKHYRNPNLKGLRCIDIDEFAVHKGQIYKTIIAVR
;
A
#
# COMPACT_ATOMS: atom_id res chain seq x y z
N MET A 1 -7.12 -16.48 15.73
CA MET A 1 -7.84 -15.29 15.20
C MET A 1 -8.80 -15.78 14.12
N ASN A 2 -10.07 -15.38 14.16
CA ASN A 2 -11.04 -15.78 13.15
C ASN A 2 -10.71 -15.11 11.80
N ALA A 3 -10.80 -15.84 10.68
CA ALA A 3 -10.57 -15.30 9.33
C ALA A 3 -11.48 -14.10 9.00
N SER A 4 -12.70 -14.07 9.54
CA SER A 4 -13.63 -12.96 9.43
C SER A 4 -13.08 -11.69 10.08
N LEU A 5 -12.54 -11.78 11.30
CA LEU A 5 -11.94 -10.63 12.00
C LEU A 5 -10.77 -10.04 11.22
N LEU A 6 -9.89 -10.89 10.68
CA LEU A 6 -8.75 -10.46 9.89
C LEU A 6 -9.16 -9.75 8.61
N ASN A 7 -10.23 -10.25 7.96
CA ASN A 7 -10.80 -9.62 6.78
C ASN A 7 -11.38 -8.23 7.10
N HIS A 8 -12.17 -8.12 8.18
CA HIS A 8 -12.79 -6.85 8.56
C HIS A 8 -11.77 -5.81 9.05
N LEU A 9 -10.80 -6.21 9.89
CA LEU A 9 -9.80 -5.29 10.44
C LEU A 9 -8.72 -4.92 9.41
N GLN A 10 -8.16 -5.90 8.70
CA GLN A 10 -6.98 -5.69 7.85
C GLN A 10 -7.30 -5.67 6.34
N GLY A 11 -8.53 -6.01 5.94
CA GLY A 11 -8.93 -6.10 4.53
C GLY A 11 -8.32 -7.29 3.79
N VAL A 12 -7.88 -8.31 4.53
CA VAL A 12 -7.21 -9.50 3.98
C VAL A 12 -8.25 -10.55 3.62
N LYS A 13 -8.40 -10.83 2.32
CA LYS A 13 -9.28 -11.87 1.79
C LYS A 13 -8.45 -13.00 1.18
N ASP A 14 -9.00 -14.22 1.18
CA ASP A 14 -8.42 -15.42 0.56
C ASP A 14 -7.08 -15.87 1.17
N TYR A 15 -6.88 -15.58 2.47
CA TYR A 15 -5.73 -16.03 3.23
C TYR A 15 -6.18 -16.80 4.47
N THR A 16 -5.44 -17.85 4.80
CA THR A 16 -5.61 -18.61 6.04
C THR A 16 -4.59 -18.11 7.07
N PHE A 17 -5.08 -17.72 8.23
CA PHE A 17 -4.24 -17.39 9.38
C PHE A 17 -3.69 -18.68 10.00
N SER A 18 -2.37 -18.74 10.19
CA SER A 18 -1.71 -19.91 10.79
C SER A 18 -1.14 -19.65 12.18
N GLY A 19 -0.95 -18.40 12.55
CA GLY A 19 -0.44 -18.04 13.86
C GLY A 19 0.07 -16.61 13.94
N SER A 20 0.36 -16.17 15.15
CA SER A 20 0.94 -14.85 15.41
C SER A 20 2.19 -14.97 16.27
N VAL A 21 3.14 -14.08 16.04
CA VAL A 21 4.38 -13.95 16.83
C VAL A 21 4.56 -12.49 17.21
N TYR A 22 4.81 -12.22 18.48
CA TYR A 22 5.22 -10.91 18.96
C TYR A 22 6.73 -10.88 19.16
N LYS A 23 7.40 -10.06 18.36
CA LYS A 23 8.88 -9.92 18.39
C LYS A 23 9.27 -8.47 18.08
N ASP A 24 10.31 -7.96 18.73
CA ASP A 24 10.87 -6.61 18.52
C ASP A 24 9.81 -5.50 18.57
N LYS A 25 8.88 -5.58 19.54
CA LYS A 25 7.75 -4.66 19.71
C LYS A 25 6.84 -4.57 18.46
N ARG A 26 6.75 -5.66 17.69
CA ARG A 26 5.90 -5.79 16.49
C ARG A 26 5.10 -7.09 16.56
N LEU A 27 3.90 -7.04 16.03
CA LEU A 27 3.03 -8.21 15.88
C LEU A 27 3.15 -8.75 14.44
N PHE A 28 3.61 -9.98 14.30
CA PHE A 28 3.66 -10.68 13.02
C PHE A 28 2.46 -11.63 12.93
N LEU A 29 1.68 -11.53 11.86
CA LEU A 29 0.58 -12.42 11.55
C LEU A 29 0.97 -13.27 10.34
N ASN A 30 1.12 -14.58 10.58
CA ASN A 30 1.50 -15.54 9.53
C ASN A 30 0.28 -15.92 8.72
N LEU A 31 0.34 -15.72 7.40
CA LEU A 31 -0.75 -15.92 6.48
C LEU A 31 -0.32 -16.75 5.28
N PHE A 32 -1.12 -17.77 4.95
CA PHE A 32 -0.97 -18.55 3.73
C PHE A 32 -2.03 -18.14 2.72
N TYR A 33 -1.61 -17.92 1.49
CA TYR A 33 -2.53 -17.68 0.40
C TYR A 33 -3.23 -18.97 -0.01
N ASN A 34 -4.55 -18.93 0.04
CA ASN A 34 -5.39 -20.02 -0.43
C ASN A 34 -6.24 -19.51 -1.59
N PRO A 35 -5.73 -19.60 -2.84
CA PRO A 35 -6.43 -19.05 -3.99
C PRO A 35 -7.76 -19.76 -4.21
N LYS A 36 -8.85 -19.02 -4.17
CA LYS A 36 -10.15 -19.47 -4.65
C LYS A 36 -10.26 -19.12 -6.13
N GLY A 37 -10.01 -20.05 -7.00
CA GLY A 37 -10.19 -19.87 -8.44
C GLY A 37 -8.97 -20.26 -9.29
N PHE A 38 -9.16 -20.25 -10.60
CA PHE A 38 -8.13 -20.58 -11.59
C PHE A 38 -7.12 -19.43 -11.71
N CYS A 39 -5.86 -19.76 -11.57
CA CYS A 39 -4.78 -18.85 -11.87
C CYS A 39 -4.44 -18.95 -13.37
N HIS A 40 -4.29 -17.81 -14.04
CA HIS A 40 -3.91 -17.73 -15.45
C HIS A 40 -2.54 -17.04 -15.56
N CYS A 41 -1.76 -17.44 -16.55
CA CYS A 41 -0.52 -16.75 -16.88
C CYS A 41 -0.80 -15.30 -17.26
N PRO A 42 -0.17 -14.29 -16.63
CA PRO A 42 -0.39 -12.88 -16.97
C PRO A 42 0.11 -12.51 -18.36
N ASN A 43 1.06 -13.28 -18.94
CA ASN A 43 1.64 -13.04 -20.24
C ASN A 43 0.83 -13.63 -21.40
N CYS A 44 0.47 -14.93 -21.32
CA CYS A 44 -0.20 -15.62 -22.43
C CYS A 44 -1.59 -16.16 -22.09
N ARG A 45 -2.12 -15.85 -20.90
CA ARG A 45 -3.43 -16.27 -20.38
C ARG A 45 -3.67 -17.80 -20.30
N SER A 46 -2.63 -18.60 -20.50
CA SER A 46 -2.70 -20.07 -20.39
C SER A 46 -2.98 -20.50 -18.95
N CYS A 47 -3.82 -21.54 -18.79
CA CYS A 47 -4.08 -22.20 -17.50
C CYS A 47 -3.06 -23.30 -17.19
N LYS A 48 -2.17 -23.66 -18.15
CA LYS A 48 -1.17 -24.71 -17.98
C LYS A 48 -0.01 -24.20 -17.12
N LEU A 49 -0.17 -24.29 -15.80
CA LEU A 49 0.77 -23.77 -14.81
C LEU A 49 1.36 -24.91 -13.98
N ILE A 50 2.61 -24.76 -13.59
CA ILE A 50 3.27 -25.60 -12.58
C ILE A 50 3.68 -24.75 -11.37
N LYS A 51 3.67 -25.35 -10.19
CA LYS A 51 4.18 -24.69 -8.97
C LYS A 51 5.70 -24.58 -9.08
N TYR A 52 6.20 -23.35 -8.87
CA TYR A 52 7.63 -23.01 -9.03
C TYR A 52 8.19 -22.39 -7.74
N GLY A 53 8.01 -23.07 -6.62
CA GLY A 53 8.49 -22.63 -5.31
C GLY A 53 7.55 -21.64 -4.62
N LYS A 54 8.01 -21.13 -3.48
CA LYS A 54 7.29 -20.17 -2.62
C LYS A 54 8.14 -18.93 -2.41
N VAL A 55 7.50 -17.81 -2.13
CA VAL A 55 8.16 -16.56 -1.75
C VAL A 55 7.48 -15.97 -0.51
N HIS A 56 8.28 -15.39 0.38
CA HIS A 56 7.78 -14.74 1.58
C HIS A 56 7.81 -13.22 1.39
N ARG A 57 6.73 -12.55 1.83
CA ARG A 57 6.65 -11.09 1.83
C ARG A 57 6.12 -10.57 3.15
N ASN A 58 6.73 -9.51 3.63
CA ASN A 58 6.27 -8.77 4.80
C ASN A 58 5.50 -7.53 4.33
N ILE A 59 4.24 -7.43 4.74
CA ILE A 59 3.35 -6.33 4.37
C ILE A 59 2.92 -5.59 5.63
N ARG A 60 3.17 -4.30 5.68
CA ARG A 60 2.73 -3.44 6.77
C ARG A 60 1.22 -3.31 6.76
N ALA A 61 0.59 -3.55 7.92
CA ALA A 61 -0.85 -3.49 8.09
C ALA A 61 -1.24 -2.46 9.16
N LEU A 62 -2.54 -2.25 9.36
CA LEU A 62 -3.04 -1.40 10.44
C LEU A 62 -2.49 -1.87 11.78
N PRO A 63 -2.03 -0.99 12.66
CA PRO A 63 -1.59 -1.36 14.00
C PRO A 63 -2.76 -1.97 14.79
N VAL A 64 -2.44 -2.86 15.70
CA VAL A 64 -3.40 -3.36 16.71
C VAL A 64 -3.09 -2.60 18.00
N GLY A 65 -3.97 -1.68 18.37
CA GLY A 65 -3.66 -0.68 19.39
C GLY A 65 -2.46 0.17 18.97
N SER A 66 -1.46 0.30 19.83
CA SER A 66 -0.18 0.97 19.53
C SER A 66 0.88 0.06 18.90
N THR A 67 0.56 -1.24 18.71
CA THR A 67 1.52 -2.25 18.25
C THR A 67 1.57 -2.30 16.73
N PRO A 68 2.73 -2.04 16.12
CA PRO A 68 2.95 -2.19 14.69
C PRO A 68 2.66 -3.63 14.24
N THR A 69 1.80 -3.81 13.23
CA THR A 69 1.41 -5.12 12.72
C THR A 69 1.99 -5.37 11.33
N ILE A 70 2.55 -6.56 11.13
CA ILE A 70 3.16 -7.01 9.88
C ILE A 70 2.47 -8.32 9.48
N LEU A 71 1.96 -8.37 8.25
CA LEU A 71 1.48 -9.60 7.64
C LEU A 71 2.65 -10.32 7.01
N HIS A 72 3.00 -11.51 7.52
CA HIS A 72 3.99 -12.38 6.93
C HIS A 72 3.28 -13.35 5.98
N LEU A 73 3.41 -13.08 4.67
CA LEU A 73 2.71 -13.82 3.63
C LEU A 73 3.61 -14.88 3.01
N THR A 74 3.09 -16.08 2.87
CA THR A 74 3.67 -17.12 2.02
C THR A 74 2.87 -17.22 0.73
N LEU A 75 3.49 -16.83 -0.39
CA LEU A 75 2.90 -16.79 -1.72
C LEU A 75 3.43 -17.94 -2.57
N GLN A 76 2.55 -18.56 -3.35
CA GLN A 76 2.94 -19.55 -4.35
C GLN A 76 3.43 -18.85 -5.62
N ARG A 77 4.60 -19.25 -6.12
CA ARG A 77 5.07 -18.92 -7.46
C ARG A 77 4.62 -19.98 -8.45
N TYR A 78 4.40 -19.55 -9.69
CA TYR A 78 3.99 -20.39 -10.80
C TYR A 78 4.90 -20.15 -12.01
N GLN A 79 5.11 -21.21 -12.78
CA GLN A 79 5.71 -21.12 -14.11
C GLN A 79 4.70 -21.58 -15.16
N CYS A 80 4.56 -20.81 -16.23
CA CYS A 80 3.71 -21.18 -17.35
C CYS A 80 4.39 -22.24 -18.23
N LYS A 81 3.70 -23.35 -18.52
CA LYS A 81 4.23 -24.37 -19.44
C LYS A 81 4.28 -23.92 -20.90
N LYS A 82 3.49 -22.89 -21.28
CA LYS A 82 3.39 -22.41 -22.68
C LYS A 82 4.45 -21.36 -23.01
N CYS A 83 4.66 -20.36 -22.14
CA CYS A 83 5.57 -19.25 -22.43
C CYS A 83 6.73 -19.13 -21.43
N HIS A 84 6.87 -20.11 -20.54
CA HIS A 84 7.91 -20.19 -19.50
C HIS A 84 7.99 -18.99 -18.54
N HIS A 85 7.03 -18.05 -18.62
CA HIS A 85 6.97 -16.90 -17.72
C HIS A 85 6.75 -17.36 -16.28
N VAL A 86 7.61 -16.85 -15.38
CA VAL A 86 7.53 -17.11 -13.93
C VAL A 86 6.88 -15.90 -13.24
N PHE A 87 5.86 -16.15 -12.43
CA PHE A 87 5.13 -15.12 -11.73
C PHE A 87 4.65 -15.60 -10.35
N GLN A 88 4.25 -14.67 -9.51
CA GLN A 88 3.66 -14.95 -8.20
C GLN A 88 2.19 -14.57 -8.16
N SER A 89 1.44 -15.14 -7.23
CA SER A 89 0.06 -14.76 -6.97
C SER A 89 -0.03 -13.28 -6.60
N ARG A 90 -1.00 -12.59 -7.20
CA ARG A 90 -1.26 -11.17 -6.90
C ARG A 90 -1.82 -11.03 -5.48
N ILE A 91 -1.37 -10.01 -4.76
CA ILE A 91 -1.89 -9.68 -3.42
C ILE A 91 -3.02 -8.66 -3.59
N PRO A 92 -4.30 -9.03 -3.36
CA PRO A 92 -5.44 -8.16 -3.70
C PRO A 92 -5.58 -6.94 -2.77
N PHE A 93 -5.04 -7.02 -1.56
CA PHE A 93 -5.15 -5.97 -0.55
C PHE A 93 -3.94 -5.01 -0.50
N THR A 94 -3.04 -5.08 -1.47
CA THR A 94 -1.98 -4.09 -1.70
C THR A 94 -2.21 -3.35 -3.01
N ASN A 95 -1.54 -2.23 -3.21
CA ASN A 95 -1.47 -1.54 -4.49
C ASN A 95 -0.19 -1.98 -5.21
N GLY A 96 -0.34 -2.90 -6.17
CA GLY A 96 0.79 -3.47 -6.88
C GLY A 96 1.79 -4.14 -5.93
N GLU A 97 3.05 -3.73 -6.00
CA GLU A 97 4.13 -4.28 -5.19
C GLU A 97 4.36 -3.56 -3.85
N ALA A 98 3.44 -2.68 -3.46
CA ALA A 98 3.55 -1.95 -2.20
C ALA A 98 3.75 -2.90 -1.01
N SER A 99 4.63 -2.51 -0.08
CA SER A 99 4.91 -3.24 1.15
C SER A 99 3.95 -2.91 2.30
N TYR A 100 2.78 -2.35 1.98
CA TYR A 100 1.72 -2.00 2.93
C TYR A 100 0.33 -2.29 2.35
N THR A 101 -0.65 -2.48 3.25
CA THR A 101 -2.04 -2.74 2.85
C THR A 101 -2.74 -1.44 2.42
N LYS A 102 -3.77 -1.58 1.58
CA LYS A 102 -4.66 -0.47 1.19
C LYS A 102 -5.30 0.22 2.40
N LYS A 103 -5.68 -0.57 3.43
CA LYS A 103 -6.23 -0.01 4.68
C LYS A 103 -5.20 0.79 5.46
N PHE A 104 -3.94 0.33 5.51
CA PHE A 104 -2.86 1.10 6.13
C PHE A 104 -2.58 2.41 5.38
N GLN A 105 -2.63 2.37 4.04
CA GLN A 105 -2.54 3.58 3.21
C GLN A 105 -3.67 4.57 3.51
N ALA A 106 -4.92 4.10 3.60
CA ALA A 106 -6.07 4.94 3.94
C ALA A 106 -5.89 5.57 5.31
N TYR A 107 -5.45 4.81 6.31
CA TYR A 107 -5.19 5.33 7.66
C TYR A 107 -4.13 6.43 7.69
N ILE A 108 -3.05 6.29 6.91
CA ILE A 108 -2.04 7.35 6.75
C ILE A 108 -2.69 8.64 6.20
N LEU A 109 -3.54 8.51 5.18
CA LEU A 109 -4.22 9.66 4.58
C LEU A 109 -5.21 10.32 5.56
N ASP A 110 -5.88 9.53 6.39
CA ASP A 110 -6.79 10.06 7.42
C ASP A 110 -6.03 10.85 8.48
N LEU A 111 -4.86 10.35 8.93
CA LEU A 111 -4.00 11.09 9.87
C LEU A 111 -3.50 12.43 9.27
N LEU A 112 -3.16 12.44 7.98
CA LEU A 112 -2.77 13.67 7.28
C LEU A 112 -3.94 14.66 7.14
N ARG A 113 -5.17 14.17 6.91
CA ARG A 113 -6.39 15.01 6.88
C ARG A 113 -6.72 15.64 8.22
N LEU A 114 -6.34 15.00 9.32
CA LEU A 114 -6.44 15.56 10.68
C LEU A 114 -5.37 16.64 10.96
N GLY A 115 -4.58 17.03 9.98
CA GLY A 115 -3.57 18.08 10.09
C GLY A 115 -2.21 17.62 10.62
N LEU A 116 -1.98 16.34 10.80
CA LEU A 116 -0.67 15.85 11.21
C LEU A 116 0.36 16.01 10.07
N THR A 117 1.58 16.43 10.42
CA THR A 117 2.67 16.54 9.45
C THR A 117 3.16 15.16 9.00
N ILE A 118 3.77 15.08 7.82
CA ILE A 118 4.38 13.83 7.29
C ILE A 118 5.33 13.20 8.31
N SER A 119 6.17 14.02 8.97
CA SER A 119 7.11 13.55 9.98
C SER A 119 6.43 13.04 11.24
N ALA A 120 5.34 13.68 11.68
CA ALA A 120 4.57 13.25 12.85
C ALA A 120 3.88 11.90 12.58
N VAL A 121 3.26 11.73 11.41
CA VAL A 121 2.65 10.47 10.98
C VAL A 121 3.70 9.35 10.88
N ALA A 122 4.84 9.62 10.27
CA ALA A 122 5.92 8.65 10.14
C ALA A 122 6.43 8.17 11.50
N ARG A 123 6.64 9.10 12.45
CA ARG A 123 7.06 8.80 13.83
C ARG A 123 6.01 8.00 14.58
N HIS A 124 4.74 8.42 14.51
CA HIS A 124 3.62 7.75 15.16
C HIS A 124 3.48 6.30 14.69
N LEU A 125 3.57 6.07 13.39
CA LEU A 125 3.41 4.75 12.78
C LEU A 125 4.72 3.93 12.76
N ARG A 126 5.86 4.51 13.16
CA ARG A 126 7.20 3.89 13.13
C ARG A 126 7.55 3.36 11.74
N ILE A 127 7.39 4.22 10.73
CA ILE A 127 7.73 3.96 9.33
C ILE A 127 8.63 5.06 8.78
N ASN A 128 9.25 4.80 7.62
CA ASN A 128 10.04 5.82 6.94
C ASN A 128 9.11 6.94 6.41
N TRP A 129 9.50 8.19 6.62
CA TRP A 129 8.76 9.37 6.18
C TRP A 129 8.57 9.43 4.65
N HIS A 130 9.49 8.84 3.87
CA HIS A 130 9.35 8.71 2.42
C HIS A 130 8.09 7.93 2.04
N VAL A 131 7.75 6.88 2.78
CA VAL A 131 6.52 6.11 2.54
C VAL A 131 5.27 6.99 2.71
N VAL A 132 5.23 7.81 3.78
CA VAL A 132 4.12 8.74 4.02
C VAL A 132 4.05 9.79 2.92
N LYS A 133 5.20 10.38 2.56
CA LYS A 133 5.31 11.38 1.49
C LYS A 133 4.82 10.82 0.15
N ASP A 134 5.25 9.63 -0.23
CA ASP A 134 4.91 9.03 -1.52
C ASP A 134 3.42 8.66 -1.59
N ILE A 135 2.84 8.16 -0.50
CA ILE A 135 1.39 7.92 -0.38
C ILE A 135 0.62 9.24 -0.53
N HIS A 136 1.04 10.29 0.16
CA HIS A 136 0.41 11.61 0.09
C HIS A 136 0.51 12.21 -1.31
N LYS A 137 1.71 12.19 -1.89
CA LYS A 137 1.95 12.67 -3.26
C LYS A 137 1.09 11.95 -4.29
N ALA A 138 1.01 10.61 -4.22
CA ALA A 138 0.16 9.82 -5.11
C ALA A 138 -1.33 10.15 -4.94
N HIS A 139 -1.79 10.38 -3.70
CA HIS A 139 -3.15 10.81 -3.41
C HIS A 139 -3.47 12.18 -4.01
N LEU A 140 -2.60 13.18 -3.75
CA LEU A 140 -2.77 14.53 -4.28
C LEU A 140 -2.77 14.52 -5.82
N TYR A 141 -1.82 13.81 -6.44
CA TYR A 141 -1.75 13.70 -7.89
C TYR A 141 -3.02 13.08 -8.49
N LYS A 142 -3.56 12.03 -7.87
CA LYS A 142 -4.78 11.38 -8.33
C LYS A 142 -6.00 12.31 -8.29
N HIS A 143 -6.11 13.14 -7.24
CA HIS A 143 -7.32 13.96 -7.01
C HIS A 143 -7.20 15.37 -7.57
N TYR A 144 -6.00 15.92 -7.70
CA TYR A 144 -5.77 17.33 -8.04
C TYR A 144 -4.93 17.54 -9.30
N ARG A 145 -4.61 16.49 -10.05
CA ARG A 145 -3.85 16.62 -11.31
C ARG A 145 -4.56 17.50 -12.32
N ASN A 146 -5.88 17.39 -12.40
CA ASN A 146 -6.72 18.16 -13.32
C ASN A 146 -7.80 18.88 -12.52
N PRO A 147 -7.49 20.03 -11.89
CA PRO A 147 -8.46 20.78 -11.10
C PRO A 147 -9.57 21.32 -12.03
N ASN A 148 -10.81 21.30 -11.53
CA ASN A 148 -11.92 21.96 -12.23
C ASN A 148 -11.81 23.47 -11.97
N LEU A 149 -11.43 24.21 -13.00
CA LEU A 149 -11.25 25.66 -12.92
C LEU A 149 -12.52 26.45 -13.32
N LYS A 150 -13.64 25.76 -13.62
CA LYS A 150 -14.91 26.42 -13.96
C LYS A 150 -15.50 27.13 -12.74
N GLY A 151 -15.88 28.39 -12.94
CA GLY A 151 -16.56 29.20 -11.91
C GLY A 151 -15.60 29.90 -10.91
N LEU A 152 -14.29 29.86 -11.12
CA LEU A 152 -13.33 30.59 -10.32
C LEU A 152 -13.49 32.11 -10.57
N ARG A 153 -13.60 32.87 -9.48
CA ARG A 153 -13.67 34.34 -9.52
C ARG A 153 -12.34 35.01 -9.19
N CYS A 154 -11.54 34.39 -8.33
CA CYS A 154 -10.27 34.94 -7.89
C CYS A 154 -9.21 33.83 -7.84
N ILE A 155 -7.98 34.18 -8.28
CA ILE A 155 -6.82 33.30 -8.25
C ILE A 155 -5.69 34.10 -7.60
N ASP A 156 -5.09 33.53 -6.56
CA ASP A 156 -3.86 34.05 -5.96
C ASP A 156 -2.67 33.29 -6.54
N ILE A 157 -1.64 34.01 -6.96
CA ILE A 157 -0.39 33.42 -7.49
C ILE A 157 0.73 33.84 -6.55
N ASP A 158 1.48 32.88 -6.05
CA ASP A 158 2.65 33.11 -5.19
C ASP A 158 3.84 32.26 -5.64
N GLU A 159 5.04 32.75 -5.41
CA GLU A 159 6.29 32.05 -5.75
C GLU A 159 7.11 31.84 -4.48
N PHE A 160 7.60 30.62 -4.29
CA PHE A 160 8.50 30.31 -3.19
C PHE A 160 9.78 29.64 -3.67
N ALA A 161 10.90 29.98 -3.04
CA ALA A 161 12.19 29.39 -3.32
C ALA A 161 12.27 27.97 -2.77
N VAL A 162 12.65 27.01 -3.61
CA VAL A 162 12.78 25.59 -3.24
C VAL A 162 14.20 25.22 -2.85
N HIS A 163 15.19 25.98 -3.35
CA HIS A 163 16.61 25.81 -3.06
C HIS A 163 17.33 27.15 -2.93
N LYS A 164 18.43 27.17 -2.18
CA LYS A 164 19.39 28.28 -2.23
C LYS A 164 19.89 28.42 -3.67
N GLY A 165 19.56 29.53 -4.33
CA GLY A 165 19.93 29.83 -5.71
C GLY A 165 18.78 29.65 -6.70
N GLN A 166 17.90 30.66 -6.78
CA GLN A 166 16.96 30.97 -7.88
C GLN A 166 16.12 29.85 -8.51
N ILE A 167 15.81 28.78 -7.77
CA ILE A 167 14.82 27.78 -8.21
C ILE A 167 13.53 28.07 -7.46
N TYR A 168 12.57 28.66 -8.16
CA TYR A 168 11.24 29.00 -7.64
C TYR A 168 10.20 27.98 -8.10
N LYS A 169 9.17 27.80 -7.33
CA LYS A 169 7.92 27.13 -7.71
C LYS A 169 6.75 28.07 -7.50
N THR A 170 5.90 28.14 -8.51
CA THR A 170 4.66 28.92 -8.46
C THR A 170 3.56 28.11 -7.82
N ILE A 171 2.86 28.69 -6.85
CA ILE A 171 1.62 28.16 -6.28
C ILE A 171 0.48 28.98 -6.84
N ILE A 172 -0.57 28.28 -7.26
CA ILE A 172 -1.84 28.88 -7.63
C ILE A 172 -2.87 28.46 -6.58
N ALA A 173 -3.39 29.41 -5.84
CA ALA A 173 -4.48 29.21 -4.88
C ALA A 173 -5.78 29.80 -5.40
N VAL A 174 -6.90 29.27 -4.97
CA VAL A 174 -8.24 29.68 -5.36
C VAL A 174 -8.98 30.15 -4.11
N ARG A 175 -9.62 31.31 -4.21
CA ARG A 175 -10.56 31.81 -3.20
C ARG A 175 -11.99 31.57 -3.61
#